data_42f4383de0612ea493da7641c4092ce8
#
_entry.id   42f4383de0612ea493da7641c4092ce8
#
_cell.length_a   1.000
_cell.length_b   1.000
_cell.length_c   1.000
_cell.angle_alpha   90.00
_cell.angle_beta   90.00
_cell.angle_gamma   90.00
#
_symmetry.space_group_name_H-M   'P 1'
#
loop_
_entity.id
_entity.type
_entity.pdbx_description
1 polymer ?
#
loop_
_entity_poly.entity_id
_entity_poly.type
_entity_poly.pdbx_seq_one_letter_code
_entity_poly.pdbx_strand_id
1 'polypeptide(L)'
;MTASINRRDLLKAHAAALAAASAGIALPASAQPVPGGVEALEIKWSKAPCRFCGTGCGVMVGVKDGHVVATHGDMQAGVNRGLNCVKGYFLSKIMYGDPRHT
;
A
#
# COMPACT_ATOMS: atom_id res chain seq x y z
N MET A 1 -3.48 11.98 29.27
CA MET A 1 -3.68 10.68 29.94
C MET A 1 -3.58 9.61 28.87
N THR A 2 -2.43 8.98 28.72
CA THR A 2 -2.20 7.87 27.77
C THR A 2 -2.59 6.58 28.47
N ALA A 3 -3.75 6.03 28.13
CA ALA A 3 -4.16 4.72 28.62
C ALA A 3 -3.23 3.65 27.98
N SER A 4 -2.39 3.02 28.78
CA SER A 4 -1.57 1.90 28.35
C SER A 4 -2.48 0.67 28.21
N ILE A 5 -2.76 0.29 26.97
CA ILE A 5 -3.54 -0.92 26.68
C ILE A 5 -2.65 -2.13 26.92
N ASN A 6 -3.03 -2.98 27.89
CA ASN A 6 -2.33 -4.22 28.18
C ASN A 6 -2.74 -5.30 27.14
N ARG A 7 -1.83 -6.25 26.84
CA ARG A 7 -2.10 -7.38 25.92
C ARG A 7 -3.36 -8.18 26.29
N ARG A 8 -3.65 -8.32 27.58
CA ARG A 8 -4.88 -8.97 28.07
C ARG A 8 -6.14 -8.22 27.67
N ASP A 9 -6.11 -6.88 27.73
CA ASP A 9 -7.26 -6.06 27.40
C ASP A 9 -7.51 -6.05 25.89
N LEU A 10 -6.44 -6.11 25.09
CA LEU A 10 -6.53 -6.28 23.66
C LEU A 10 -7.18 -7.62 23.28
N LEU A 11 -6.78 -8.72 23.91
CA LEU A 11 -7.35 -10.05 23.68
C LEU A 11 -8.83 -10.12 24.08
N LYS A 12 -9.20 -9.51 25.20
CA LYS A 12 -10.60 -9.43 25.64
C LYS A 12 -11.46 -8.63 24.66
N ALA A 13 -10.94 -7.52 24.15
CA ALA A 13 -11.62 -6.71 23.15
C ALA A 13 -11.86 -7.48 21.84
N HIS A 14 -10.88 -8.26 21.38
CA HIS A 14 -11.04 -9.10 20.20
C HIS A 14 -12.04 -10.24 20.42
N ALA A 15 -12.02 -10.89 21.58
CA ALA A 15 -12.97 -11.95 21.90
C ALA A 15 -14.41 -11.41 21.96
N ALA A 16 -14.62 -10.23 22.52
CA ALA A 16 -15.93 -9.58 22.58
C ALA A 16 -16.41 -9.19 21.16
N ALA A 17 -15.52 -8.70 20.30
CA ALA A 17 -15.86 -8.36 18.91
C ALA A 17 -16.27 -9.59 18.10
N LEU A 18 -15.57 -10.71 18.27
CA LEU A 18 -15.91 -11.98 17.61
C LEU A 18 -17.27 -12.53 18.09
N ALA A 19 -17.55 -12.45 19.39
CA ALA A 19 -18.81 -12.86 19.94
C ALA A 19 -19.99 -12.01 19.42
N ALA A 20 -19.81 -10.70 19.29
CA ALA A 20 -20.80 -9.80 18.73
C ALA A 20 -21.07 -10.09 17.24
N ALA A 21 -20.03 -10.40 16.47
CA ALA A 21 -20.17 -10.78 15.07
C ALA A 21 -20.95 -12.08 14.88
N SER A 22 -20.77 -13.06 15.76
CA SER A 22 -21.51 -14.33 15.71
C SER A 22 -22.98 -14.18 16.11
N ALA A 23 -23.33 -13.16 16.90
CA ALA A 23 -24.71 -12.85 17.28
C ALA A 23 -25.50 -12.10 16.21
N GLY A 24 -24.94 -11.87 15.02
CA GLY A 24 -25.62 -11.17 13.92
C GLY A 24 -25.85 -9.68 14.18
N ILE A 25 -25.17 -9.10 15.18
CA ILE A 25 -25.21 -7.67 15.41
C ILE A 25 -24.38 -7.01 14.31
N ALA A 26 -25.05 -6.41 13.33
CA ALA A 26 -24.41 -5.59 12.33
C ALA A 26 -23.70 -4.44 13.05
N LEU A 27 -22.40 -4.54 13.23
CA LEU A 27 -21.61 -3.39 13.61
C LEU A 27 -21.75 -2.36 12.49
N PRO A 28 -22.14 -1.12 12.78
CA PRO A 28 -22.12 -0.09 11.76
C PRO A 28 -20.69 -0.04 11.22
N ALA A 29 -20.53 -0.41 9.96
CA ALA A 29 -19.28 -0.20 9.24
C ALA A 29 -19.15 1.30 9.03
N SER A 30 -18.94 2.03 10.12
CA SER A 30 -18.44 3.38 10.07
C SER A 30 -16.94 3.29 9.77
N ALA A 31 -16.61 2.82 8.56
CA ALA A 31 -15.37 3.19 7.93
C ALA A 31 -15.46 4.71 7.77
N GLN A 32 -15.14 5.42 8.82
CA GLN A 32 -14.94 6.85 8.75
C GLN A 32 -13.88 7.04 7.66
N PRO A 33 -14.14 7.83 6.61
CA PRO A 33 -13.08 8.21 5.71
C PRO A 33 -11.98 8.82 6.57
N VAL A 34 -10.80 8.25 6.52
CA VAL A 34 -9.63 8.82 7.22
C VAL A 34 -9.55 10.27 6.77
N PRO A 35 -9.59 11.26 7.70
CA PRO A 35 -9.42 12.66 7.33
C PRO A 35 -8.07 12.81 6.63
N GLY A 36 -8.06 13.17 5.38
CA GLY A 36 -6.91 13.05 4.46
C GLY A 36 -7.09 11.85 3.51
N GLY A 37 -8.31 11.35 3.38
CA GLY A 37 -8.67 10.39 2.33
C GLY A 37 -8.08 10.90 1.03
N VAL A 38 -7.24 10.07 0.41
CA VAL A 38 -6.73 10.30 -0.94
C VAL A 38 -7.92 10.71 -1.80
N GLU A 39 -8.15 12.03 -1.92
CA GLU A 39 -8.90 12.53 -3.07
C GLU A 39 -8.36 11.74 -4.24
N ALA A 40 -9.26 11.16 -5.02
CA ALA A 40 -8.86 10.27 -6.10
C ALA A 40 -7.77 10.97 -6.90
N LEU A 41 -6.53 10.70 -6.47
CA LEU A 41 -5.35 11.25 -7.12
C LEU A 41 -5.45 10.69 -8.52
N GLU A 42 -5.70 11.52 -9.49
CA GLU A 42 -5.81 11.11 -10.88
C GLU A 42 -4.42 10.65 -11.36
N ILE A 43 -4.06 9.45 -10.89
CA ILE A 43 -2.77 8.84 -11.19
C ILE A 43 -2.94 8.09 -12.51
N LYS A 44 -2.18 8.50 -13.51
CA LYS A 44 -2.08 7.79 -14.77
C LYS A 44 -1.08 6.64 -14.64
N TRP A 45 -1.56 5.41 -14.83
CA TRP A 45 -0.75 4.22 -14.73
C TRP A 45 -0.25 3.77 -16.10
N SER A 46 1.04 3.51 -16.21
CA SER A 46 1.70 2.98 -17.40
C SER A 46 2.54 1.78 -17.08
N LYS A 47 2.65 0.83 -18.03
CA LYS A 47 3.49 -0.35 -17.88
C LYS A 47 4.92 -0.04 -18.31
N ALA A 48 5.88 -0.57 -17.56
CA ALA A 48 7.30 -0.47 -17.88
C ALA A 48 8.06 -1.73 -17.42
N PRO A 49 9.17 -2.07 -18.06
CA PRO A 49 10.06 -3.11 -17.53
C PRO A 49 10.89 -2.56 -16.37
N CYS A 50 11.15 -3.41 -15.37
CA CYS A 50 12.08 -3.06 -14.30
C CYS A 50 13.51 -2.98 -14.82
N ARG A 51 14.23 -1.91 -14.45
CA ARG A 51 15.58 -1.63 -14.97
C ARG A 51 16.73 -2.32 -14.23
N PHE A 52 16.48 -2.97 -13.09
CA PHE A 52 17.55 -3.38 -12.19
C PHE A 52 18.29 -4.65 -12.58
N CYS A 53 17.59 -5.66 -13.00
CA CYS A 53 18.21 -6.96 -13.31
C CYS A 53 17.54 -7.64 -14.50
N GLY A 54 18.17 -8.68 -15.01
CA GLY A 54 17.71 -9.43 -16.19
C GLY A 54 16.46 -10.30 -15.96
N THR A 55 15.85 -10.28 -14.80
CA THR A 55 14.64 -11.06 -14.50
C THR A 55 13.46 -10.63 -15.40
N GLY A 56 13.42 -9.37 -15.82
CA GLY A 56 12.39 -8.86 -16.72
C GLY A 56 11.02 -8.63 -16.05
N CYS A 57 11.02 -8.26 -14.77
CA CYS A 57 9.77 -7.95 -14.06
C CYS A 57 9.04 -6.79 -14.73
N GLY A 58 7.72 -6.95 -14.91
CA GLY A 58 6.83 -5.85 -15.29
C GLY A 58 6.47 -5.00 -14.08
N VAL A 59 6.53 -3.68 -14.24
CA VAL A 59 6.11 -2.72 -13.22
C VAL A 59 5.06 -1.77 -13.76
N MET A 60 4.13 -1.41 -12.91
CA MET A 60 3.18 -0.33 -13.14
C MET A 60 3.77 0.95 -12.55
N VAL A 61 3.83 2.00 -13.34
CA VAL A 61 4.35 3.31 -12.96
C VAL A 61 3.20 4.29 -12.89
N GLY A 62 2.94 4.83 -11.73
CA GLY A 62 1.92 5.83 -11.48
C GLY A 62 2.50 7.24 -11.59
N VAL A 63 1.94 8.04 -12.48
CA VAL A 63 2.37 9.42 -12.74
C VAL A 63 1.25 10.37 -12.37
N LYS A 64 1.60 11.41 -11.61
CA LYS A 64 0.74 12.56 -11.31
C LYS A 64 1.52 13.85 -11.59
N ASP A 65 0.92 14.78 -12.31
CA ASP A 65 1.50 16.09 -12.65
C ASP A 65 2.92 16.01 -13.25
N GLY A 66 3.15 14.98 -14.07
CA GLY A 66 4.44 14.75 -14.72
C GLY A 66 5.50 14.09 -13.81
N HIS A 67 5.18 13.80 -12.55
CA HIS A 67 6.07 13.14 -11.61
C HIS A 67 5.64 11.70 -11.34
N VAL A 68 6.60 10.78 -11.26
CA VAL A 68 6.35 9.41 -10.83
C VAL A 68 6.14 9.39 -9.32
N VAL A 69 4.93 9.07 -8.89
CA VAL A 69 4.53 9.10 -7.48
C VAL A 69 4.46 7.70 -6.85
N ALA A 70 4.28 6.68 -7.68
CA ALA A 70 4.15 5.30 -7.19
C ALA A 70 4.67 4.28 -8.20
N THR A 71 5.12 3.14 -7.70
CA THR A 71 5.46 1.97 -8.52
C THR A 71 5.01 0.70 -7.81
N HIS A 72 4.45 -0.24 -8.56
CA HIS A 72 4.12 -1.58 -8.06
C HIS A 72 4.28 -2.61 -9.18
N GLY A 73 4.20 -3.91 -8.85
CA GLY A 73 4.30 -4.98 -9.84
C GLY A 73 3.09 -5.03 -10.77
N ASP A 74 3.32 -5.38 -12.03
CA ASP A 74 2.25 -5.63 -12.99
C ASP A 74 1.66 -7.02 -12.76
N MET A 75 0.38 -7.08 -12.42
CA MET A 75 -0.37 -8.33 -12.20
C MET A 75 -0.45 -9.20 -13.48
N GLN A 76 -0.36 -8.58 -14.65
CA GLN A 76 -0.46 -9.27 -15.94
C GLN A 76 0.90 -9.74 -16.45
N ALA A 77 2.00 -9.30 -15.83
CA ALA A 77 3.34 -9.75 -16.22
C ALA A 77 3.56 -11.20 -15.80
N GLY A 78 3.85 -12.06 -16.76
CA GLY A 78 4.05 -13.51 -16.53
C GLY A 78 5.24 -13.83 -15.61
N VAL A 79 6.22 -12.94 -15.54
CA VAL A 79 7.44 -13.13 -14.76
C VAL A 79 7.21 -12.92 -13.25
N ASN A 80 6.57 -11.82 -12.87
CA ASN A 80 6.47 -11.42 -11.47
C ASN A 80 5.04 -11.37 -10.91
N ARG A 81 4.01 -11.44 -11.75
CA ARG A 81 2.60 -11.55 -11.36
C ARG A 81 2.18 -10.58 -10.26
N GLY A 82 2.55 -9.33 -10.38
CA GLY A 82 2.23 -8.27 -9.42
C GLY A 82 3.21 -8.14 -8.25
N LEU A 83 4.17 -9.03 -8.09
CA LEU A 83 5.17 -8.94 -7.03
C LEU A 83 6.42 -8.20 -7.54
N ASN A 84 7.06 -7.46 -6.66
CA ASN A 84 8.35 -6.85 -6.91
C ASN A 84 9.31 -7.18 -5.77
N CYS A 85 10.59 -7.23 -6.08
CA CYS A 85 11.61 -7.20 -5.03
C CYS A 85 11.72 -5.76 -4.46
N VAL A 86 12.48 -5.62 -3.40
CA VAL A 86 12.71 -4.30 -2.74
C VAL A 86 13.15 -3.22 -3.72
N LYS A 87 14.00 -3.55 -4.70
CA LYS A 87 14.47 -2.59 -5.72
C LYS A 87 13.35 -2.08 -6.60
N GLY A 88 12.44 -2.96 -7.02
CA GLY A 88 11.28 -2.60 -7.84
C GLY A 88 10.27 -1.70 -7.12
N TYR A 89 10.06 -1.92 -5.83
CA TYR A 89 9.18 -1.06 -5.04
C TYR A 89 9.73 0.36 -4.84
N PHE A 90 11.04 0.53 -4.84
CA PHE A 90 11.69 1.82 -4.63
C PHE A 90 12.10 2.54 -5.93
N LEU A 91 11.68 2.05 -7.10
CA LEU A 91 12.02 2.66 -8.38
C LEU A 91 11.70 4.16 -8.46
N SER A 92 10.54 4.57 -7.98
CA SER A 92 10.13 5.98 -8.00
C SER A 92 11.05 6.87 -7.17
N LYS A 93 11.55 6.37 -6.05
CA LYS A 93 12.46 7.12 -5.18
C LYS A 93 13.85 7.32 -5.79
N ILE A 94 14.32 6.34 -6.55
CA ILE A 94 15.63 6.41 -7.21
C ILE A 94 15.63 7.45 -8.33
N MET A 95 14.50 7.68 -8.98
CA MET A 95 14.40 8.62 -10.09
C MET A 95 14.62 10.07 -9.67
N TYR A 96 14.24 10.43 -8.44
CA TYR A 96 14.30 11.82 -7.98
C TYR A 96 15.45 12.10 -7.01
N GLY A 97 16.21 11.09 -6.65
CA GLY A 97 17.33 11.20 -5.74
C GLY A 97 16.95 11.59 -4.29
N ASP A 98 17.83 11.30 -3.36
CA ASP A 98 17.80 11.92 -2.04
C ASP A 98 18.80 13.11 -2.10
N PRO A 99 18.38 14.33 -1.74
CA PRO A 99 19.29 15.49 -1.74
C PRO A 99 20.56 15.30 -0.88
N ARG A 100 20.58 14.24 -0.06
CA ARG A 100 21.77 13.87 0.73
C ARG A 100 22.86 13.15 -0.08
N HIS A 101 22.59 12.80 -1.32
CA HIS A 101 23.51 12.04 -2.19
C HIS A 101 23.90 12.80 -3.47
N THR A 102 23.55 14.06 -3.55
CA THR A 102 23.95 14.94 -4.66
C THR A 102 25.04 15.91 -4.23
#